data_bda147ae2d6f0395380f0975778d43ab
#
_entry.id   bda147ae2d6f0395380f0975778d43ab
#
_cell.length_a   1.000
_cell.length_b   1.000
_cell.length_c   1.000
_cell.angle_alpha   90.00
_cell.angle_beta   90.00
_cell.angle_gamma   90.00
#
_symmetry.space_group_name_H-M   'P 1'
#
loop_
_entity.id
_entity.type
_entity.pdbx_description
1 polymer ?
#
loop_
_entity_poly.entity_id
_entity_poly.type
_entity_poly.pdbx_seq_one_letter_code
_entity_poly.pdbx_strand_id
1 'polypeptide(L)'
;MNILLIGGCGSLINNLIVKFKKEGHRVYLITGDRYSNAPYQRVFEKYNFPYDASCLKEIFESIKADVTIYLGAFDTNYKWENEEAEAVAYSSGLMNILMSQSVNDSGRFIYLSSEEVFGLGSDNDLTEYDEKKSDNVRGMVLAQAEEMCESYKTYKNMDVVTLRMDHLFTFPKKRSEARDIVAKMCLEALEQSTISINPDNRFSLLYESDAVQFIYNVVRARSHKYSIYNVSSAKEIDERTLADIVAGHMDSPIAILNKTSAPKRCVLSCRLFESEFGNNTICNLDKVILKITTFMQKNRYIFLNDLDKKPPFYKVLLDKAGWFIHAIIPFMENLVAFIPFFMLNNRATGSPYFANLDFYLLYVLLFAIVYGQQQAIFSAVLAVAGYIFRQMYDRSGFEVLLDTNTYVWIAQLFIVGMAVGYLRDQIKKLKKEHVDEKDFLSLQLHDIQDINTTNVRVKDALETQIVNQNDSVGKIYKITSTLDQYSPEEVLFYAAEMVS
;
A
#
# COMPACT_ATOMS: atom_id res chain seq x y z
N MET A 1 -6.69 -1.22 23.33
CA MET A 1 -5.41 -1.92 23.13
C MET A 1 -4.64 -1.21 22.04
N ASN A 2 -3.32 -1.20 22.14
CA ASN A 2 -2.43 -0.75 21.08
C ASN A 2 -2.08 -1.96 20.21
N ILE A 3 -2.43 -1.92 18.94
CA ILE A 3 -2.20 -3.02 18.00
C ILE A 3 -1.22 -2.54 16.94
N LEU A 4 -0.09 -3.23 16.79
CA LEU A 4 0.89 -2.98 15.76
C LEU A 4 0.68 -3.97 14.61
N LEU A 5 0.39 -3.45 13.42
CA LEU A 5 0.33 -4.22 12.18
C LEU A 5 1.62 -4.04 11.40
N ILE A 6 2.15 -5.13 10.86
CA ILE A 6 3.37 -5.13 10.05
C ILE A 6 3.08 -5.82 8.72
N GLY A 7 3.21 -5.10 7.62
CA GLY A 7 2.99 -5.67 6.29
C GLY A 7 2.71 -4.64 5.19
N GLY A 8 2.87 -5.07 3.95
CA GLY A 8 2.58 -4.30 2.76
C GLY A 8 1.08 -4.07 2.52
N CYS A 9 0.76 -3.07 1.70
CA CYS A 9 -0.62 -2.69 1.42
C CYS A 9 -1.35 -3.74 0.59
N GLY A 10 -2.40 -4.30 1.18
CA GLY A 10 -3.29 -5.26 0.54
C GLY A 10 -4.69 -5.22 1.13
N SER A 11 -5.58 -6.06 0.63
CA SER A 11 -6.97 -6.14 1.12
C SER A 11 -7.01 -6.61 2.58
N LEU A 12 -6.25 -7.65 2.92
CA LEU A 12 -6.23 -8.23 4.27
C LEU A 12 -5.84 -7.21 5.34
N ILE A 13 -4.72 -6.49 5.15
CA ILE A 13 -4.26 -5.49 6.14
C ILE A 13 -5.26 -4.35 6.30
N ASN A 14 -5.85 -3.88 5.20
CA ASN A 14 -6.84 -2.82 5.24
C ASN A 14 -8.13 -3.25 5.97
N ASN A 15 -8.56 -4.51 5.79
CA ASN A 15 -9.70 -5.06 6.50
C ASN A 15 -9.40 -5.27 7.99
N LEU A 16 -8.18 -5.66 8.37
CA LEU A 16 -7.72 -5.71 9.76
C LEU A 16 -7.76 -4.31 10.40
N ILE A 17 -7.23 -3.29 9.72
CA ILE A 17 -7.27 -1.90 10.21
C ILE A 17 -8.71 -1.46 10.47
N VAL A 18 -9.62 -1.69 9.50
CA VAL A 18 -11.04 -1.33 9.64
C VAL A 18 -11.68 -2.07 10.82
N LYS A 19 -11.42 -3.38 10.95
CA LYS A 19 -11.97 -4.20 12.05
C LYS A 19 -11.50 -3.70 13.40
N PHE A 20 -10.19 -3.51 13.61
CA PHE A 20 -9.64 -3.09 14.89
C PHE A 20 -10.09 -1.67 15.27
N LYS A 21 -10.16 -0.75 14.31
CA LYS A 21 -10.70 0.60 14.56
C LYS A 21 -12.17 0.57 14.97
N LYS A 22 -12.98 -0.26 14.32
CA LYS A 22 -14.40 -0.43 14.66
C LYS A 22 -14.59 -0.95 16.10
N GLU A 23 -13.67 -1.78 16.56
CA GLU A 23 -13.66 -2.32 17.92
C GLU A 23 -12.98 -1.38 18.95
N GLY A 24 -12.59 -0.16 18.54
CA GLY A 24 -12.05 0.87 19.41
C GLY A 24 -10.57 0.71 19.79
N HIS A 25 -9.79 -0.04 18.98
CA HIS A 25 -8.35 -0.20 19.20
C HIS A 25 -7.54 0.88 18.50
N ARG A 26 -6.38 1.25 19.08
CA ARG A 26 -5.39 2.09 18.41
C ARG A 26 -4.51 1.23 17.51
N VAL A 27 -4.51 1.52 16.23
CA VAL A 27 -3.76 0.74 15.23
C VAL A 27 -2.55 1.52 14.77
N TYR A 28 -1.38 0.93 14.94
CA TYR A 28 -0.10 1.38 14.43
C TYR A 28 0.29 0.50 13.24
N LEU A 29 1.04 1.05 12.29
CA LEU A 29 1.40 0.35 11.06
C LEU A 29 2.87 0.53 10.71
N ILE A 30 3.60 -0.57 10.49
CA ILE A 30 4.91 -0.60 9.82
C ILE A 30 4.69 -1.15 8.42
N THR A 31 5.03 -0.35 7.39
CA THR A 31 4.71 -0.69 6.00
C THR A 31 5.70 -1.63 5.33
N GLY A 32 6.91 -1.77 5.87
CA GLY A 32 7.99 -2.55 5.25
C GLY A 32 8.66 -1.89 4.06
N ASP A 33 8.21 -0.69 3.65
CA ASP A 33 8.76 0.05 2.52
C ASP A 33 8.99 1.51 2.91
N ARG A 34 10.22 2.02 2.65
CA ARG A 34 10.64 3.39 2.96
C ARG A 34 9.86 4.44 2.17
N TYR A 35 9.39 4.11 0.99
CA TYR A 35 8.74 5.02 0.06
C TYR A 35 7.26 4.71 -0.20
N SER A 36 6.63 4.00 0.74
CA SER A 36 5.24 3.56 0.57
C SER A 36 4.25 4.72 0.49
N ASN A 37 3.79 5.01 -0.72
CA ASN A 37 2.62 5.87 -1.00
C ASN A 37 1.34 5.04 -1.20
N ALA A 38 1.34 3.79 -0.75
CA ALA A 38 0.23 2.88 -0.94
C ALA A 38 -1.01 3.34 -0.15
N PRO A 39 -2.23 3.10 -0.67
CA PRO A 39 -3.48 3.55 -0.08
C PRO A 39 -3.90 2.64 1.10
N TYR A 40 -3.20 2.75 2.21
CA TYR A 40 -3.65 2.13 3.45
C TYR A 40 -4.89 2.83 4.01
N GLN A 41 -5.69 2.08 4.72
CA GLN A 41 -6.71 2.66 5.58
C GLN A 41 -6.04 3.49 6.68
N ARG A 42 -6.71 4.55 7.13
CA ARG A 42 -6.17 5.45 8.11
C ARG A 42 -5.90 4.74 9.43
N VAL A 43 -4.70 4.88 9.95
CA VAL A 43 -4.20 4.34 11.22
C VAL A 43 -3.85 5.47 12.20
N PHE A 44 -3.57 5.14 13.46
CA PHE A 44 -3.15 6.12 14.46
C PHE A 44 -1.78 6.71 14.09
N GLU A 45 -0.80 5.84 13.81
CA GLU A 45 0.53 6.21 13.31
C GLU A 45 0.99 5.22 12.25
N LYS A 46 1.69 5.72 11.24
CA LYS A 46 2.25 4.93 10.14
C LYS A 46 3.76 5.16 10.01
N TYR A 47 4.51 4.08 10.03
CA TYR A 47 5.97 4.06 9.93
C TYR A 47 6.40 3.44 8.59
N ASN A 48 7.05 4.23 7.74
CA ASN A 48 7.54 3.79 6.45
C ASN A 48 9.02 3.40 6.56
N PHE A 49 9.28 2.20 7.08
CA PHE A 49 10.63 1.65 7.23
C PHE A 49 10.68 0.21 6.71
N PRO A 50 11.79 -0.19 6.07
CA PRO A 50 12.01 -1.59 5.71
C PRO A 50 12.24 -2.42 6.98
N TYR A 51 12.00 -3.72 6.91
CA TYR A 51 12.05 -4.60 8.08
C TYR A 51 13.46 -4.85 8.63
N ASP A 52 14.49 -4.52 7.87
CA ASP A 52 15.90 -4.56 8.28
C ASP A 52 16.40 -3.24 8.89
N ALA A 53 15.54 -2.24 9.03
CA ALA A 53 15.91 -0.95 9.57
C ALA A 53 16.33 -1.04 11.05
N SER A 54 17.45 -0.41 11.40
CA SER A 54 17.98 -0.38 12.79
C SER A 54 17.05 0.36 13.78
N CYS A 55 16.22 1.29 13.28
CA CYS A 55 15.28 2.06 14.09
C CYS A 55 14.01 1.28 14.51
N LEU A 56 13.80 0.05 14.03
CA LEU A 56 12.63 -0.74 14.40
C LEU A 56 12.54 -0.94 15.91
N LYS A 57 13.65 -1.20 16.58
CA LYS A 57 13.70 -1.36 18.02
C LYS A 57 13.13 -0.14 18.76
N GLU A 58 13.52 1.08 18.35
CA GLU A 58 13.03 2.33 18.93
C GLU A 58 11.53 2.52 18.69
N ILE A 59 11.04 2.12 17.51
CA ILE A 59 9.61 2.15 17.18
C ILE A 59 8.82 1.22 18.11
N PHE A 60 9.29 -0.01 18.29
CA PHE A 60 8.65 -0.96 19.23
C PHE A 60 8.67 -0.44 20.67
N GLU A 61 9.76 0.16 21.13
CA GLU A 61 9.88 0.79 22.45
C GLU A 61 8.91 1.95 22.64
N SER A 62 8.65 2.73 21.60
CA SER A 62 7.74 3.87 21.65
C SER A 62 6.27 3.46 21.67
N ILE A 63 5.89 2.44 20.88
CA ILE A 63 4.48 2.01 20.74
C ILE A 63 4.02 1.19 21.94
N LYS A 64 4.87 0.29 22.46
CA LYS A 64 4.53 -0.71 23.49
C LYS A 64 3.22 -1.41 23.16
N ALA A 65 3.19 -2.09 22.02
CA ALA A 65 2.00 -2.73 21.50
C ALA A 65 1.54 -3.88 22.41
N ASP A 66 0.23 -3.93 22.72
CA ASP A 66 -0.37 -5.07 23.40
C ASP A 66 -0.39 -6.33 22.53
N VAL A 67 -0.52 -6.12 21.20
CA VAL A 67 -0.48 -7.18 20.19
C VAL A 67 0.24 -6.66 18.96
N THR A 68 1.19 -7.45 18.46
CA THR A 68 1.87 -7.23 17.17
C THR A 68 1.44 -8.32 16.22
N ILE A 69 0.99 -7.95 15.02
CA ILE A 69 0.58 -8.88 13.97
C ILE A 69 1.46 -8.66 12.75
N TYR A 70 2.25 -9.66 12.39
CA TYR A 70 3.01 -9.68 11.16
C TYR A 70 2.29 -10.50 10.11
N LEU A 71 1.99 -9.89 8.95
CA LEU A 71 1.24 -10.52 7.88
C LEU A 71 1.96 -11.72 7.25
N GLY A 72 3.27 -11.82 7.44
CA GLY A 72 4.04 -13.00 7.08
C GLY A 72 3.81 -13.47 5.64
N ALA A 73 3.21 -14.64 5.48
CA ALA A 73 2.92 -15.23 4.17
C ALA A 73 2.06 -14.33 3.24
N PHE A 74 1.28 -13.42 3.82
CA PHE A 74 0.37 -12.52 3.09
C PHE A 74 0.89 -11.10 2.96
N ASP A 75 2.18 -10.88 3.26
CA ASP A 75 2.83 -9.60 3.07
C ASP A 75 3.05 -9.31 1.58
N THR A 76 2.42 -8.25 1.08
CA THR A 76 2.47 -7.86 -0.33
C THR A 76 3.79 -7.23 -0.75
N ASN A 77 4.70 -6.93 0.20
CA ASN A 77 6.05 -6.46 -0.11
C ASN A 77 6.89 -7.56 -0.80
N TYR A 78 6.58 -8.84 -0.53
CA TYR A 78 7.23 -9.98 -1.15
C TYR A 78 6.40 -10.49 -2.32
N LYS A 79 6.95 -10.37 -3.53
CA LYS A 79 6.28 -10.80 -4.76
C LYS A 79 6.67 -12.22 -5.18
N TRP A 80 7.78 -12.70 -4.67
CA TRP A 80 8.38 -13.99 -5.02
C TRP A 80 8.74 -14.13 -6.50
N GLU A 81 9.10 -12.98 -7.12
CA GLU A 81 9.61 -12.93 -8.49
C GLU A 81 11.10 -13.30 -8.55
N ASN A 82 11.86 -12.91 -7.50
CA ASN A 82 13.24 -13.31 -7.27
C ASN A 82 13.31 -14.07 -5.94
N GLU A 83 13.02 -15.37 -6.01
CA GLU A 83 12.84 -16.24 -4.85
C GLU A 83 14.03 -16.23 -3.89
N GLU A 84 15.27 -16.25 -4.41
CA GLU A 84 16.48 -16.30 -3.57
C GLU A 84 16.67 -15.00 -2.77
N ALA A 85 16.57 -13.84 -3.44
CA ALA A 85 16.77 -12.55 -2.79
C ALA A 85 15.62 -12.26 -1.81
N GLU A 86 14.38 -12.61 -2.17
CA GLU A 86 13.22 -12.41 -1.32
C GLU A 86 13.21 -13.36 -0.12
N ALA A 87 13.72 -14.59 -0.26
CA ALA A 87 13.89 -15.53 0.84
C ALA A 87 14.84 -14.98 1.93
N VAL A 88 15.98 -14.41 1.51
CA VAL A 88 16.95 -13.79 2.43
C VAL A 88 16.35 -12.56 3.10
N ALA A 89 15.70 -11.68 2.31
CA ALA A 89 15.08 -10.46 2.83
C ALA A 89 13.93 -10.77 3.81
N TYR A 90 13.14 -11.80 3.53
CA TYR A 90 12.06 -12.26 4.39
C TYR A 90 12.58 -12.77 5.75
N SER A 91 13.57 -13.68 5.71
CA SER A 91 14.15 -14.29 6.91
C SER A 91 14.85 -13.25 7.79
N SER A 92 15.65 -12.35 7.18
CA SER A 92 16.33 -11.27 7.90
C SER A 92 15.35 -10.25 8.48
N GLY A 93 14.32 -9.89 7.74
CA GLY A 93 13.26 -8.98 8.18
C GLY A 93 12.48 -9.54 9.38
N LEU A 94 12.05 -10.80 9.30
CA LEU A 94 11.37 -11.47 10.42
C LEU A 94 12.26 -11.55 11.65
N MET A 95 13.55 -11.90 11.47
CA MET A 95 14.51 -11.96 12.59
C MET A 95 14.61 -10.60 13.29
N ASN A 96 14.73 -9.51 12.55
CA ASN A 96 14.81 -8.16 13.11
C ASN A 96 13.52 -7.74 13.84
N ILE A 97 12.36 -8.10 13.30
CA ILE A 97 11.05 -7.88 13.94
C ILE A 97 10.97 -8.65 15.27
N LEU A 98 11.31 -9.94 15.28
CA LEU A 98 11.31 -10.78 16.48
C LEU A 98 12.31 -10.28 17.53
N MET A 99 13.50 -9.86 17.11
CA MET A 99 14.50 -9.24 17.99
C MET A 99 13.95 -7.96 18.63
N SER A 100 13.33 -7.08 17.84
CA SER A 100 12.76 -5.82 18.31
C SER A 100 11.60 -6.05 19.28
N GLN A 101 10.73 -7.02 19.00
CA GLN A 101 9.64 -7.41 19.88
C GLN A 101 10.17 -8.00 21.21
N SER A 102 11.20 -8.87 21.15
CA SER A 102 11.71 -9.57 22.34
C SER A 102 12.41 -8.67 23.36
N VAL A 103 12.96 -7.51 22.94
CA VAL A 103 13.60 -6.55 23.85
C VAL A 103 12.55 -5.76 24.64
N ASN A 104 11.36 -5.57 24.06
CA ASN A 104 10.34 -4.70 24.63
C ASN A 104 9.39 -5.39 25.59
N ASP A 105 9.56 -6.67 25.84
CA ASP A 105 8.77 -7.50 26.77
C ASP A 105 7.25 -7.23 26.68
N SER A 106 6.79 -6.81 25.50
CA SER A 106 5.47 -6.25 25.32
C SER A 106 4.62 -7.08 24.38
N GLY A 107 3.58 -7.67 24.95
CA GLY A 107 2.42 -8.13 24.22
C GLY A 107 2.62 -9.38 23.37
N ARG A 108 1.51 -9.82 22.82
CA ARG A 108 1.43 -11.02 21.97
C ARG A 108 1.94 -10.75 20.58
N PHE A 109 2.76 -11.64 20.04
CA PHE A 109 3.18 -11.64 18.66
C PHE A 109 2.38 -12.68 17.85
N ILE A 110 1.66 -12.25 16.83
CA ILE A 110 0.89 -13.11 15.93
C ILE A 110 1.58 -13.12 14.57
N TYR A 111 2.00 -14.30 14.14
CA TYR A 111 2.58 -14.54 12.82
C TYR A 111 1.57 -15.23 11.91
N LEU A 112 1.32 -14.67 10.72
CA LEU A 112 0.44 -15.29 9.74
C LEU A 112 1.27 -16.14 8.77
N SER A 113 1.14 -17.45 8.90
CA SER A 113 1.70 -18.46 8.00
C SER A 113 0.63 -18.97 7.03
N SER A 114 1.00 -19.87 6.13
CA SER A 114 0.15 -20.42 5.08
C SER A 114 0.24 -21.95 5.04
N GLU A 115 -0.74 -22.59 4.42
CA GLU A 115 -0.78 -24.01 4.08
C GLU A 115 0.41 -24.44 3.19
N GLU A 116 1.09 -23.50 2.53
CA GLU A 116 2.23 -23.79 1.65
C GLU A 116 3.41 -24.48 2.36
N VAL A 117 3.46 -24.42 3.68
CA VAL A 117 4.41 -25.22 4.47
C VAL A 117 4.23 -26.73 4.27
N PHE A 118 3.06 -27.15 3.79
CA PHE A 118 2.69 -28.52 3.45
C PHE A 118 2.55 -28.76 1.95
N GLY A 119 3.27 -28.04 1.12
CA GLY A 119 3.11 -27.94 -0.33
C GLY A 119 2.84 -29.24 -1.12
N LEU A 120 3.33 -30.39 -0.64
CA LEU A 120 3.06 -31.71 -1.25
C LEU A 120 1.66 -32.24 -0.91
N GLY A 121 1.00 -31.68 0.12
CA GLY A 121 -0.31 -32.17 0.57
C GLY A 121 -0.27 -33.54 1.23
N SER A 122 -1.46 -34.07 1.54
CA SER A 122 -1.65 -35.38 2.16
C SER A 122 -3.02 -35.95 1.83
N ASP A 123 -3.17 -37.26 1.85
CA ASP A 123 -4.47 -37.92 1.71
C ASP A 123 -5.40 -37.67 2.90
N ASN A 124 -4.82 -37.41 4.08
CA ASN A 124 -5.55 -37.07 5.29
C ASN A 124 -5.54 -35.56 5.54
N ASP A 125 -6.44 -35.07 6.39
CA ASP A 125 -6.42 -33.69 6.87
C ASP A 125 -5.13 -33.40 7.63
N LEU A 126 -4.46 -32.30 7.24
CA LEU A 126 -3.18 -31.89 7.80
C LEU A 126 -3.39 -31.22 9.16
N THR A 127 -2.76 -31.73 10.17
CA THR A 127 -2.78 -31.20 11.53
C THR A 127 -1.59 -30.30 11.79
N GLU A 128 -1.59 -29.60 12.94
CA GLU A 128 -0.49 -28.75 13.36
C GLU A 128 0.82 -29.50 13.61
N TYR A 129 0.72 -30.81 13.85
CA TYR A 129 1.84 -31.70 14.19
C TYR A 129 2.43 -32.46 13.00
N ASP A 130 1.80 -32.36 11.82
CA ASP A 130 2.29 -33.03 10.64
C ASP A 130 3.59 -32.43 10.12
N GLU A 131 4.41 -33.25 9.48
CA GLU A 131 5.70 -32.86 8.95
C GLU A 131 5.55 -31.82 7.83
N LYS A 132 6.26 -30.71 7.97
CA LYS A 132 6.29 -29.66 6.95
C LYS A 132 7.10 -30.11 5.74
N LYS A 133 6.44 -30.28 4.60
CA LYS A 133 7.05 -30.73 3.33
C LYS A 133 6.65 -29.77 2.22
N SER A 134 7.41 -28.70 2.09
CA SER A 134 7.17 -27.74 1.03
C SER A 134 7.74 -28.25 -0.31
N ASP A 135 7.07 -27.86 -1.41
CA ASP A 135 7.47 -28.15 -2.77
C ASP A 135 8.08 -26.91 -3.49
N ASN A 136 8.18 -25.79 -2.79
CA ASN A 136 8.69 -24.53 -3.34
C ASN A 136 9.50 -23.74 -2.30
N VAL A 137 10.29 -22.78 -2.77
CA VAL A 137 11.17 -21.93 -1.93
C VAL A 137 10.35 -21.12 -0.93
N ARG A 138 9.22 -20.56 -1.32
CA ARG A 138 8.36 -19.77 -0.45
C ARG A 138 7.86 -20.58 0.74
N GLY A 139 7.31 -21.75 0.51
CA GLY A 139 6.82 -22.62 1.58
C GLY A 139 7.93 -23.11 2.51
N MET A 140 9.14 -23.36 1.98
CA MET A 140 10.32 -23.68 2.78
C MET A 140 10.71 -22.51 3.72
N VAL A 141 10.70 -21.29 3.22
CA VAL A 141 10.98 -20.06 4.01
C VAL A 141 9.90 -19.86 5.07
N LEU A 142 8.63 -20.09 4.75
CA LEU A 142 7.54 -19.99 5.72
C LEU A 142 7.67 -21.05 6.82
N ALA A 143 8.05 -22.27 6.49
CA ALA A 143 8.32 -23.33 7.48
C ALA A 143 9.47 -22.95 8.41
N GLN A 144 10.56 -22.36 7.88
CA GLN A 144 11.66 -21.85 8.67
C GLN A 144 11.22 -20.66 9.56
N ALA A 145 10.37 -19.78 9.05
CA ALA A 145 9.84 -18.64 9.80
C ALA A 145 9.01 -19.09 11.01
N GLU A 146 8.20 -20.14 10.88
CA GLU A 146 7.48 -20.73 12.01
C GLU A 146 8.44 -21.28 13.08
N GLU A 147 9.54 -21.91 12.67
CA GLU A 147 10.57 -22.42 13.60
C GLU A 147 11.30 -21.27 14.31
N MET A 148 11.55 -20.17 13.61
CA MET A 148 12.08 -18.95 14.24
C MET A 148 11.11 -18.44 15.32
N CYS A 149 9.83 -18.35 15.02
CA CYS A 149 8.79 -17.91 15.96
C CYS A 149 8.73 -18.84 17.21
N GLU A 150 8.74 -20.16 17.01
CA GLU A 150 8.74 -21.13 18.12
C GLU A 150 10.02 -21.07 18.96
N SER A 151 11.17 -20.81 18.32
CA SER A 151 12.45 -20.60 19.02
C SER A 151 12.40 -19.38 19.93
N TYR A 152 11.84 -18.25 19.48
CA TYR A 152 11.67 -17.06 20.31
C TYR A 152 10.71 -17.28 21.46
N LYS A 153 9.63 -18.04 21.26
CA LYS A 153 8.75 -18.46 22.35
C LYS A 153 9.51 -19.27 23.39
N THR A 154 10.28 -20.27 22.96
CA THR A 154 10.96 -21.20 23.86
C THR A 154 12.13 -20.55 24.61
N TYR A 155 13.01 -19.81 23.89
CA TYR A 155 14.25 -19.29 24.47
C TYR A 155 14.13 -17.87 25.04
N LYS A 156 13.17 -17.08 24.57
CA LYS A 156 12.94 -15.70 25.01
C LYS A 156 11.66 -15.54 25.82
N ASN A 157 10.89 -16.62 26.02
CA ASN A 157 9.61 -16.64 26.72
C ASN A 157 8.60 -15.60 26.15
N MET A 158 8.67 -15.36 24.83
CA MET A 158 7.75 -14.48 24.13
C MET A 158 6.36 -15.13 24.01
N ASP A 159 5.29 -14.36 24.15
CA ASP A 159 3.93 -14.79 23.82
C ASP A 159 3.76 -14.78 22.28
N VAL A 160 3.97 -15.93 21.64
CA VAL A 160 3.93 -16.08 20.17
C VAL A 160 2.82 -17.04 19.76
N VAL A 161 2.03 -16.62 18.78
CA VAL A 161 0.99 -17.43 18.13
C VAL A 161 1.18 -17.42 16.64
N THR A 162 1.35 -18.58 16.03
CA THR A 162 1.38 -18.77 14.60
C THR A 162 0.03 -19.24 14.08
N LEU A 163 -0.53 -18.54 13.10
CA LEU A 163 -1.78 -18.89 12.44
C LEU A 163 -1.48 -19.34 11.00
N ARG A 164 -1.58 -20.64 10.73
CA ARG A 164 -1.51 -21.17 9.36
C ARG A 164 -2.87 -21.00 8.70
N MET A 165 -2.98 -20.03 7.81
CA MET A 165 -4.19 -19.80 7.05
C MET A 165 -4.25 -20.82 5.90
N ASP A 166 -5.39 -21.45 5.74
CA ASP A 166 -5.68 -22.26 4.54
C ASP A 166 -5.82 -21.33 3.32
N HIS A 167 -5.96 -21.87 2.13
CA HIS A 167 -6.01 -21.12 0.86
C HIS A 167 -6.83 -19.83 0.99
N LEU A 168 -6.15 -18.76 1.47
CA LEU A 168 -6.75 -17.46 1.69
C LEU A 168 -7.02 -16.79 0.35
N PHE A 169 -8.27 -16.40 0.11
CA PHE A 169 -8.63 -15.60 -1.05
C PHE A 169 -9.23 -14.25 -0.65
N THR A 170 -8.98 -13.26 -1.49
CA THR A 170 -9.26 -11.85 -1.22
C THR A 170 -10.15 -11.25 -2.31
N PHE A 171 -10.65 -10.05 -2.08
CA PHE A 171 -11.37 -9.29 -3.10
C PHE A 171 -10.38 -8.41 -3.87
N PRO A 172 -9.96 -8.79 -5.10
CA PRO A 172 -8.96 -8.05 -5.85
C PRO A 172 -9.55 -6.75 -6.41
N LYS A 173 -8.86 -5.63 -6.19
CA LYS A 173 -9.24 -4.32 -6.77
C LYS A 173 -8.45 -3.99 -8.04
N LYS A 174 -7.33 -4.65 -8.27
CA LYS A 174 -6.43 -4.48 -9.42
C LYS A 174 -5.75 -5.79 -9.77
N ARG A 175 -5.20 -5.88 -10.99
CA ARG A 175 -4.53 -7.10 -11.50
C ARG A 175 -3.44 -7.62 -10.57
N SER A 176 -2.61 -6.74 -10.02
CA SER A 176 -1.51 -7.13 -9.13
C SER A 176 -1.95 -7.75 -7.79
N GLU A 177 -3.21 -7.63 -7.41
CA GLU A 177 -3.81 -8.25 -6.23
C GLU A 177 -4.44 -9.60 -6.52
N ALA A 178 -4.70 -9.93 -7.80
CA ALA A 178 -5.32 -11.19 -8.23
C ALA A 178 -4.29 -12.35 -8.22
N ARG A 179 -3.85 -12.76 -7.02
CA ARG A 179 -2.79 -13.76 -6.83
C ARG A 179 -3.30 -15.08 -6.26
N ASP A 180 -4.43 -15.07 -5.57
CA ASP A 180 -5.06 -16.26 -5.02
C ASP A 180 -5.73 -17.10 -6.12
N ILE A 181 -6.10 -18.34 -5.78
CA ILE A 181 -6.64 -19.31 -6.74
C ILE A 181 -7.95 -18.83 -7.38
N VAL A 182 -8.85 -18.21 -6.61
CA VAL A 182 -10.14 -17.71 -7.10
C VAL A 182 -9.93 -16.56 -8.08
N ALA A 183 -9.10 -15.59 -7.70
CA ALA A 183 -8.81 -14.43 -8.54
C ALA A 183 -8.04 -14.81 -9.82
N LYS A 184 -7.13 -15.81 -9.75
CA LYS A 184 -6.44 -16.35 -10.93
C LYS A 184 -7.41 -17.03 -11.90
N MET A 185 -8.33 -17.85 -11.42
CA MET A 185 -9.38 -18.48 -12.26
C MET A 185 -10.26 -17.42 -12.93
N CYS A 186 -10.67 -16.38 -12.19
CA CYS A 186 -11.43 -15.26 -12.75
C CYS A 186 -10.64 -14.50 -13.83
N LEU A 187 -9.32 -14.33 -13.64
CA LEU A 187 -8.43 -13.70 -14.62
C LEU A 187 -8.30 -14.52 -15.88
N GLU A 188 -8.02 -15.82 -15.79
CA GLU A 188 -7.95 -16.75 -16.95
C GLU A 188 -9.27 -16.73 -17.72
N ALA A 189 -10.40 -16.79 -17.02
CA ALA A 189 -11.72 -16.70 -17.64
C ALA A 189 -11.94 -15.39 -18.42
N LEU A 190 -11.47 -14.25 -17.86
CA LEU A 190 -11.58 -12.95 -18.51
C LEU A 190 -10.63 -12.79 -19.71
N GLU A 191 -9.42 -13.33 -19.61
CA GLU A 191 -8.37 -13.16 -20.62
C GLU A 191 -8.54 -14.11 -21.80
N GLN A 192 -8.79 -15.37 -21.51
CA GLN A 192 -8.70 -16.47 -22.48
C GLN A 192 -10.05 -17.14 -22.73
N SER A 193 -11.09 -16.80 -21.95
CA SER A 193 -12.37 -17.54 -21.93
C SER A 193 -12.19 -19.05 -21.61
N THR A 194 -11.12 -19.36 -20.86
CA THR A 194 -10.78 -20.71 -20.40
C THR A 194 -10.38 -20.68 -18.93
N ILE A 195 -10.56 -21.78 -18.23
CA ILE A 195 -10.03 -22.02 -16.88
C ILE A 195 -9.28 -23.34 -16.91
N SER A 196 -8.01 -23.33 -16.53
CA SER A 196 -7.14 -24.51 -16.54
C SER A 196 -7.01 -25.10 -15.15
N ILE A 197 -7.52 -26.29 -14.92
CA ILE A 197 -7.62 -26.96 -13.61
C ILE A 197 -6.96 -28.34 -13.58
N ASN A 198 -6.64 -28.80 -12.37
CA ASN A 198 -6.50 -30.21 -12.09
C ASN A 198 -7.77 -30.70 -11.35
N PRO A 199 -8.64 -31.48 -11.97
CA PRO A 199 -9.97 -31.84 -11.41
C PRO A 199 -9.90 -32.59 -10.08
N ASP A 200 -8.77 -33.26 -9.82
CA ASP A 200 -8.57 -34.09 -8.62
C ASP A 200 -7.92 -33.33 -7.46
N ASN A 201 -7.55 -32.07 -7.66
CA ASN A 201 -7.06 -31.20 -6.57
C ASN A 201 -8.17 -30.89 -5.57
N ARG A 202 -7.84 -30.98 -4.28
CA ARG A 202 -8.76 -30.70 -3.17
C ARG A 202 -8.11 -29.80 -2.15
N PHE A 203 -8.85 -28.81 -1.71
CA PHE A 203 -8.43 -27.83 -0.71
C PHE A 203 -9.63 -27.23 -0.01
N SER A 204 -9.41 -26.44 1.04
CA SER A 204 -10.44 -25.59 1.60
C SER A 204 -10.08 -24.12 1.41
N LEU A 205 -11.09 -23.30 1.17
CA LEU A 205 -10.95 -21.87 0.90
C LEU A 205 -11.33 -21.04 2.12
N LEU A 206 -10.48 -20.09 2.49
CA LEU A 206 -10.75 -19.15 3.56
C LEU A 206 -10.90 -17.74 2.99
N TYR A 207 -12.06 -17.13 3.17
CA TYR A 207 -12.26 -15.75 2.72
C TYR A 207 -11.67 -14.74 3.69
N GLU A 208 -11.11 -13.64 3.19
CA GLU A 208 -10.43 -12.63 4.00
C GLU A 208 -11.26 -12.05 5.15
N SER A 209 -12.61 -11.93 4.99
CA SER A 209 -13.45 -11.43 6.09
C SER A 209 -13.54 -12.39 7.26
N ASP A 210 -13.56 -13.71 7.00
CA ASP A 210 -13.56 -14.73 8.03
C ASP A 210 -12.17 -14.82 8.66
N ALA A 211 -11.09 -14.73 7.86
CA ALA A 211 -9.72 -14.66 8.36
C ALA A 211 -9.52 -13.47 9.33
N VAL A 212 -10.01 -12.28 8.97
CA VAL A 212 -9.98 -11.10 9.85
C VAL A 212 -10.72 -11.35 11.17
N GLN A 213 -11.88 -12.02 11.13
CA GLN A 213 -12.63 -12.34 12.33
C GLN A 213 -11.87 -13.37 13.19
N PHE A 214 -11.23 -14.36 12.59
CA PHE A 214 -10.45 -15.36 13.31
C PHE A 214 -9.20 -14.76 13.95
N ILE A 215 -8.48 -13.90 13.24
CA ILE A 215 -7.36 -13.14 13.81
C ILE A 215 -7.85 -12.29 15.00
N TYR A 216 -8.99 -11.62 14.86
CA TYR A 216 -9.57 -10.82 15.94
C TYR A 216 -9.91 -11.67 17.18
N ASN A 217 -10.42 -12.90 17.00
CA ASN A 217 -10.71 -13.80 18.11
C ASN A 217 -9.43 -14.13 18.91
N VAL A 218 -8.30 -14.37 18.22
CA VAL A 218 -7.00 -14.61 18.85
C VAL A 218 -6.48 -13.34 19.56
N VAL A 219 -6.63 -12.17 18.94
CA VAL A 219 -6.24 -10.88 19.57
C VAL A 219 -7.00 -10.63 20.86
N ARG A 220 -8.29 -10.98 20.90
CA ARG A 220 -9.16 -10.76 22.06
C ARG A 220 -8.97 -11.78 23.18
N ALA A 221 -8.41 -12.96 22.87
CA ALA A 221 -8.20 -14.01 23.85
C ALA A 221 -7.14 -13.62 24.88
N ARG A 222 -7.43 -13.83 26.18
CA ARG A 222 -6.47 -13.54 27.25
C ARG A 222 -5.26 -14.46 27.25
N SER A 223 -5.45 -15.71 26.90
CA SER A 223 -4.42 -16.75 26.83
C SER A 223 -4.69 -17.67 25.67
N HIS A 224 -3.69 -18.42 25.25
CA HIS A 224 -3.80 -19.49 24.26
C HIS A 224 -3.08 -20.73 24.75
N LYS A 225 -3.55 -21.89 24.32
CA LYS A 225 -3.04 -23.17 24.78
C LYS A 225 -1.88 -23.69 23.92
N TYR A 226 -1.93 -23.41 22.62
CA TYR A 226 -0.95 -23.87 21.63
C TYR A 226 -0.25 -22.68 20.98
N SER A 227 0.95 -22.90 20.42
CA SER A 227 1.72 -21.89 19.71
C SER A 227 1.38 -21.80 18.22
N ILE A 228 0.83 -22.88 17.65
CA ILE A 228 0.48 -22.99 16.25
C ILE A 228 -0.96 -23.47 16.14
N TYR A 229 -1.71 -22.81 15.26
CA TYR A 229 -3.09 -23.18 14.92
C TYR A 229 -3.28 -23.19 13.42
N ASN A 230 -3.89 -24.23 12.91
CA ASN A 230 -4.42 -24.25 11.56
C ASN A 230 -5.76 -23.52 11.52
N VAL A 231 -5.93 -22.63 10.57
CA VAL A 231 -7.13 -21.78 10.42
C VAL A 231 -7.72 -22.03 9.02
N SER A 232 -8.89 -22.66 8.99
CA SER A 232 -9.56 -23.08 7.76
C SER A 232 -11.07 -22.83 7.87
N SER A 233 -11.75 -22.81 6.73
CA SER A 233 -13.22 -22.83 6.71
C SER A 233 -13.83 -24.19 7.05
N ALA A 234 -13.00 -25.22 7.17
CA ALA A 234 -13.41 -26.62 7.36
C ALA A 234 -14.32 -27.19 6.24
N LYS A 235 -14.34 -26.54 5.07
CA LYS A 235 -15.14 -26.95 3.91
C LYS A 235 -14.23 -27.32 2.76
N GLU A 236 -14.04 -28.62 2.55
CA GLU A 236 -13.29 -29.12 1.41
C GLU A 236 -14.05 -28.86 0.11
N ILE A 237 -13.34 -28.41 -0.91
CA ILE A 237 -13.84 -28.22 -2.27
C ILE A 237 -12.81 -28.77 -3.26
N ASP A 238 -13.29 -29.38 -4.34
CA ASP A 238 -12.44 -29.76 -5.46
C ASP A 238 -12.30 -28.58 -6.45
N GLU A 239 -11.17 -28.54 -7.14
CA GLU A 239 -10.83 -27.46 -8.07
C GLU A 239 -11.83 -27.40 -9.24
N ARG A 240 -12.43 -28.52 -9.61
CA ARG A 240 -13.47 -28.61 -10.64
C ARG A 240 -14.75 -27.85 -10.22
N THR A 241 -15.26 -28.14 -9.02
CA THR A 241 -16.43 -27.47 -8.48
C THR A 241 -16.20 -25.96 -8.35
N LEU A 242 -14.99 -25.54 -7.93
CA LEU A 242 -14.64 -24.11 -7.89
C LEU A 242 -14.67 -23.48 -9.27
N ALA A 243 -14.09 -24.14 -10.28
CA ALA A 243 -14.10 -23.64 -11.66
C ALA A 243 -15.52 -23.57 -12.24
N ASP A 244 -16.38 -24.55 -11.94
CA ASP A 244 -17.79 -24.57 -12.37
C ASP A 244 -18.57 -23.37 -11.73
N ILE A 245 -18.32 -23.05 -10.46
CA ILE A 245 -18.91 -21.87 -9.80
C ILE A 245 -18.42 -20.57 -10.49
N VAL A 246 -17.12 -20.44 -10.72
CA VAL A 246 -16.55 -19.25 -11.39
C VAL A 246 -17.12 -19.12 -12.81
N ALA A 247 -17.12 -20.20 -13.59
CA ALA A 247 -17.65 -20.22 -14.96
C ALA A 247 -19.14 -19.89 -15.00
N GLY A 248 -19.92 -20.38 -14.02
CA GLY A 248 -21.36 -20.12 -13.92
C GLY A 248 -21.72 -18.66 -13.65
N HIS A 249 -20.78 -17.87 -13.11
CA HIS A 249 -20.95 -16.43 -12.84
C HIS A 249 -20.32 -15.52 -13.90
N MET A 250 -19.76 -16.10 -14.98
CA MET A 250 -19.22 -15.32 -16.11
C MET A 250 -20.31 -15.07 -17.17
N ASP A 251 -20.27 -13.88 -17.79
CA ASP A 251 -21.25 -13.47 -18.83
C ASP A 251 -21.06 -14.24 -20.13
N SER A 252 -19.86 -14.81 -20.38
CA SER A 252 -19.51 -15.58 -21.57
C SER A 252 -19.32 -17.07 -21.22
N PRO A 253 -19.59 -17.99 -22.13
CA PRO A 253 -19.28 -19.40 -21.92
C PRO A 253 -17.78 -19.60 -21.76
N ILE A 254 -17.37 -20.25 -20.66
CA ILE A 254 -15.98 -20.55 -20.32
C ILE A 254 -15.70 -22.03 -20.54
N ALA A 255 -14.62 -22.35 -21.24
CA ALA A 255 -14.15 -23.72 -21.40
C ALA A 255 -13.24 -24.11 -20.24
N ILE A 256 -13.55 -25.24 -19.59
CA ILE A 256 -12.72 -25.78 -18.50
C ILE A 256 -11.77 -26.81 -19.10
N LEU A 257 -10.46 -26.54 -18.95
CA LEU A 257 -9.37 -27.39 -19.48
C LEU A 257 -8.70 -28.14 -18.34
N ASN A 258 -8.60 -29.47 -18.48
CA ASN A 258 -7.93 -30.32 -17.51
C ASN A 258 -6.41 -30.34 -17.76
N LYS A 259 -5.62 -29.98 -16.73
CA LYS A 259 -4.15 -30.13 -16.71
C LYS A 259 -3.79 -31.57 -16.33
N THR A 260 -2.73 -32.09 -16.93
CA THR A 260 -2.20 -33.44 -16.58
C THR A 260 -1.08 -33.22 -15.53
N SER A 261 -1.45 -33.05 -14.29
CA SER A 261 -0.50 -32.99 -13.16
C SER A 261 -0.95 -33.95 -12.07
N ALA A 262 -0.02 -34.35 -11.19
CA ALA A 262 -0.36 -35.17 -10.05
C ALA A 262 -1.39 -34.45 -9.16
N PRO A 263 -2.43 -35.16 -8.68
CA PRO A 263 -3.43 -34.53 -7.81
C PRO A 263 -2.81 -34.14 -6.47
N LYS A 264 -3.24 -33.02 -5.95
CA LYS A 264 -2.81 -32.50 -4.63
C LYS A 264 -4.04 -32.33 -3.76
N ARG A 265 -3.98 -32.89 -2.54
CA ARG A 265 -4.97 -32.61 -1.50
C ARG A 265 -4.28 -31.90 -0.34
N CYS A 266 -4.63 -30.65 -0.10
CA CYS A 266 -4.13 -29.85 1.00
C CYS A 266 -5.32 -29.26 1.76
N VAL A 267 -5.76 -29.95 2.80
CA VAL A 267 -6.87 -29.56 3.66
C VAL A 267 -6.36 -29.49 5.09
N LEU A 268 -6.45 -28.32 5.70
CA LEU A 268 -6.01 -28.12 7.07
C LEU A 268 -7.10 -28.50 8.08
N SER A 269 -6.73 -29.29 9.08
CA SER A 269 -7.59 -29.59 10.24
C SER A 269 -7.56 -28.42 11.20
N CYS A 270 -8.68 -27.75 11.43
CA CYS A 270 -8.79 -26.59 12.33
C CYS A 270 -9.32 -26.95 13.73
N ARG A 271 -9.27 -28.21 14.13
CA ARG A 271 -9.86 -28.69 15.41
C ARG A 271 -9.31 -27.99 16.65
N LEU A 272 -8.01 -27.69 16.69
CA LEU A 272 -7.41 -26.96 17.81
C LEU A 272 -7.94 -25.54 17.90
N PHE A 273 -7.96 -24.85 16.76
CA PHE A 273 -8.50 -23.48 16.66
C PHE A 273 -9.99 -23.43 17.05
N GLU A 274 -10.80 -24.34 16.51
CA GLU A 274 -12.24 -24.42 16.83
C GLU A 274 -12.52 -24.62 18.31
N SER A 275 -11.75 -25.51 18.95
CA SER A 275 -11.95 -25.85 20.36
C SER A 275 -11.69 -24.68 21.30
N GLU A 276 -10.86 -23.69 20.88
CA GLU A 276 -10.41 -22.61 21.74
C GLU A 276 -11.02 -21.25 21.34
N PHE A 277 -11.11 -20.95 20.04
CA PHE A 277 -11.55 -19.64 19.54
C PHE A 277 -12.90 -19.67 18.80
N GLY A 278 -13.41 -20.86 18.51
CA GLY A 278 -14.59 -21.09 17.69
C GLY A 278 -14.31 -20.89 16.18
N ASN A 279 -15.08 -21.55 15.35
CA ASN A 279 -14.96 -21.47 13.88
C ASN A 279 -16.32 -21.13 13.24
N ASN A 280 -16.77 -19.90 13.40
CA ASN A 280 -18.01 -19.44 12.78
C ASN A 280 -17.70 -18.76 11.44
N THR A 281 -17.56 -19.54 10.36
CA THR A 281 -17.49 -19.00 9.00
C THR A 281 -18.83 -18.39 8.60
N ILE A 282 -18.83 -17.10 8.30
CA ILE A 282 -20.02 -16.35 7.87
C ILE A 282 -20.08 -16.29 6.34
N CYS A 283 -18.96 -16.56 5.68
CA CYS A 283 -18.84 -16.43 4.24
C CYS A 283 -19.67 -17.51 3.50
N ASN A 284 -20.52 -17.05 2.57
CA ASN A 284 -21.09 -17.89 1.54
C ASN A 284 -20.21 -17.78 0.28
N LEU A 285 -19.48 -18.85 -0.04
CA LEU A 285 -18.50 -18.90 -1.11
C LEU A 285 -19.09 -18.46 -2.46
N ASP A 286 -20.24 -19.01 -2.84
CA ASP A 286 -20.92 -18.69 -4.11
C ASP A 286 -21.24 -17.18 -4.24
N LYS A 287 -21.77 -16.59 -3.18
CA LYS A 287 -22.08 -15.14 -3.18
C LYS A 287 -20.83 -14.25 -3.25
N VAL A 288 -19.73 -14.68 -2.65
CA VAL A 288 -18.46 -13.93 -2.71
C VAL A 288 -17.84 -14.05 -4.09
N ILE A 289 -17.81 -15.26 -4.67
CA ILE A 289 -17.33 -15.45 -6.04
C ILE A 289 -18.17 -14.65 -7.03
N LEU A 290 -19.50 -14.65 -6.90
CA LEU A 290 -20.38 -13.77 -7.71
C LEU A 290 -19.99 -12.31 -7.62
N LYS A 291 -19.69 -11.81 -6.42
CA LYS A 291 -19.26 -10.40 -6.26
C LYS A 291 -17.90 -10.14 -6.92
N ILE A 292 -16.95 -11.05 -6.78
CA ILE A 292 -15.61 -10.93 -7.39
C ILE A 292 -15.73 -10.96 -8.92
N THR A 293 -16.42 -11.94 -9.49
CA THR A 293 -16.60 -12.08 -10.94
C THR A 293 -17.31 -10.87 -11.53
N THR A 294 -18.44 -10.43 -10.93
CA THR A 294 -19.17 -9.24 -11.36
C THR A 294 -18.32 -7.98 -11.31
N PHE A 295 -17.52 -7.80 -10.25
CA PHE A 295 -16.62 -6.66 -10.15
C PHE A 295 -15.53 -6.69 -11.21
N MET A 296 -14.89 -7.84 -11.41
CA MET A 296 -13.82 -8.00 -12.38
C MET A 296 -14.32 -7.83 -13.82
N GLN A 297 -15.51 -8.36 -14.15
CA GLN A 297 -16.15 -8.16 -15.45
C GLN A 297 -16.48 -6.69 -15.71
N LYS A 298 -17.10 -6.01 -14.73
CA LYS A 298 -17.44 -4.59 -14.84
C LYS A 298 -16.22 -3.69 -14.99
N ASN A 299 -15.11 -4.06 -14.35
CA ASN A 299 -13.84 -3.31 -14.38
C ASN A 299 -12.78 -4.02 -15.24
N ARG A 300 -13.20 -4.70 -16.31
CA ARG A 300 -12.34 -5.51 -17.16
C ARG A 300 -11.08 -4.76 -17.61
N TYR A 301 -11.16 -3.46 -17.87
CA TYR A 301 -10.04 -2.62 -18.27
C TYR A 301 -8.91 -2.54 -17.21
N ILE A 302 -9.21 -2.69 -15.90
CA ILE A 302 -8.22 -2.68 -14.82
C ILE A 302 -7.44 -3.99 -14.78
N PHE A 303 -8.12 -5.09 -15.12
CA PHE A 303 -7.57 -6.45 -15.03
C PHE A 303 -6.93 -6.92 -16.33
N LEU A 304 -7.43 -6.47 -17.48
CA LEU A 304 -6.94 -6.83 -18.81
C LEU A 304 -6.00 -5.80 -19.43
N ASN A 305 -5.57 -4.77 -18.67
CA ASN A 305 -4.54 -3.88 -19.18
C ASN A 305 -3.30 -4.72 -19.51
N ASP A 306 -3.21 -4.98 -20.79
CA ASP A 306 -2.17 -5.73 -21.49
C ASP A 306 -0.77 -5.17 -21.19
N LEU A 307 -0.19 -5.62 -20.07
CA LEU A 307 1.27 -5.52 -19.88
C LEU A 307 2.01 -6.48 -20.83
N ASP A 308 1.30 -7.44 -21.46
CA ASP A 308 1.88 -8.42 -22.40
C ASP A 308 1.67 -8.13 -23.88
N LYS A 309 0.77 -7.26 -24.27
CA LYS A 309 0.90 -6.62 -25.57
C LYS A 309 1.94 -5.53 -25.41
N LYS A 310 3.19 -5.80 -25.81
CA LYS A 310 4.15 -4.74 -26.13
C LYS A 310 3.35 -3.67 -26.85
N PRO A 311 3.19 -2.47 -26.23
CA PRO A 311 2.36 -1.44 -26.84
C PRO A 311 2.87 -1.29 -28.26
N PRO A 312 2.01 -1.18 -29.27
CA PRO A 312 2.45 -1.13 -30.64
C PRO A 312 3.53 -0.05 -30.72
N PHE A 313 4.63 -0.36 -31.41
CA PHE A 313 5.85 0.44 -31.47
C PHE A 313 5.59 1.96 -31.54
N TYR A 314 4.52 2.36 -32.23
CA TYR A 314 4.08 3.76 -32.28
C TYR A 314 3.52 4.31 -30.93
N LYS A 315 2.93 3.47 -30.03
CA LYS A 315 2.46 3.92 -28.71
C LYS A 315 3.63 4.10 -27.74
N VAL A 316 4.62 3.20 -27.77
CA VAL A 316 5.87 3.36 -27.00
C VAL A 316 6.65 4.58 -27.52
N LEU A 317 6.60 4.81 -28.84
CA LEU A 317 7.19 6.00 -29.46
C LEU A 317 6.41 7.27 -29.05
N LEU A 318 5.08 7.22 -28.98
CA LEU A 318 4.22 8.33 -28.56
C LEU A 318 4.34 8.62 -27.05
N ASP A 319 4.44 7.62 -26.17
CA ASP A 319 4.66 7.83 -24.74
C ASP A 319 6.07 8.33 -24.44
N LYS A 320 7.09 7.81 -25.12
CA LYS A 320 8.43 8.40 -25.13
C LYS A 320 8.47 9.74 -25.89
N ALA A 321 7.71 9.88 -26.97
CA ALA A 321 7.58 11.12 -27.72
C ALA A 321 6.76 12.16 -26.95
N GLY A 322 5.82 11.80 -26.09
CA GLY A 322 5.10 12.72 -25.22
C GLY A 322 6.05 13.51 -24.31
N TRP A 323 6.99 12.83 -23.65
CA TRP A 323 8.04 13.52 -22.90
C TRP A 323 8.97 14.34 -23.80
N PHE A 324 9.37 13.81 -24.96
CA PHE A 324 10.22 14.48 -25.94
C PHE A 324 9.50 15.68 -26.59
N ILE A 325 8.21 15.55 -26.89
CA ILE A 325 7.38 16.63 -27.43
C ILE A 325 7.24 17.74 -26.39
N HIS A 326 6.93 17.44 -25.14
CA HIS A 326 6.88 18.45 -24.07
C HIS A 326 8.23 19.15 -23.82
N ALA A 327 9.34 18.45 -24.01
CA ALA A 327 10.67 19.04 -23.92
C ALA A 327 11.01 19.95 -25.13
N ILE A 328 10.51 19.62 -26.34
CA ILE A 328 10.80 20.34 -27.59
C ILE A 328 9.86 21.53 -27.82
N ILE A 329 8.62 21.49 -27.35
CA ILE A 329 7.64 22.56 -27.53
C ILE A 329 8.20 23.95 -27.18
N PRO A 330 8.86 24.19 -26.01
CA PRO A 330 9.42 25.50 -25.68
C PRO A 330 10.50 25.97 -26.64
N PHE A 331 11.29 25.04 -27.22
CA PHE A 331 12.31 25.37 -28.24
C PHE A 331 11.71 25.76 -29.58
N MET A 332 10.62 25.07 -29.99
CA MET A 332 9.88 25.40 -31.20
C MET A 332 9.16 26.74 -31.07
N GLU A 333 8.52 27.02 -29.94
CA GLU A 333 7.90 28.31 -29.65
C GLU A 333 8.94 29.43 -29.69
N ASN A 334 10.12 29.19 -29.12
CA ASN A 334 11.22 30.12 -29.10
C ASN A 334 11.69 30.43 -30.54
N LEU A 335 11.87 29.41 -31.38
CA LEU A 335 12.27 29.55 -32.77
C LEU A 335 11.22 30.31 -33.60
N VAL A 336 9.94 30.01 -33.41
CA VAL A 336 8.84 30.71 -34.12
C VAL A 336 8.77 32.19 -33.66
N ALA A 337 8.89 32.45 -32.36
CA ALA A 337 8.90 33.81 -31.84
C ALA A 337 10.13 34.63 -32.27
N PHE A 338 11.26 33.98 -32.58
CA PHE A 338 12.45 34.67 -33.08
C PHE A 338 12.18 35.43 -34.39
N ILE A 339 11.34 34.90 -35.28
CA ILE A 339 11.06 35.49 -36.60
C ILE A 339 10.52 36.92 -36.49
N PRO A 340 9.45 37.23 -35.75
CA PRO A 340 8.95 38.59 -35.60
C PRO A 340 9.95 39.53 -34.89
N PHE A 341 10.71 39.04 -33.89
CA PHE A 341 11.73 39.88 -33.25
C PHE A 341 12.89 40.21 -34.20
N PHE A 342 13.32 39.26 -35.02
CA PHE A 342 14.30 39.49 -36.07
C PHE A 342 13.80 40.54 -37.08
N MET A 343 12.54 40.43 -37.53
CA MET A 343 11.94 41.41 -38.44
C MET A 343 11.83 42.81 -37.82
N LEU A 344 11.42 42.90 -36.55
CA LEU A 344 11.32 44.14 -35.81
C LEU A 344 12.69 44.82 -35.64
N ASN A 345 13.70 44.04 -35.28
CA ASN A 345 15.06 44.58 -35.16
C ASN A 345 15.62 45.10 -36.50
N ASN A 346 15.33 44.43 -37.60
CA ASN A 346 15.73 44.88 -38.94
C ASN A 346 15.02 46.15 -39.38
N ARG A 347 13.75 46.35 -39.01
CA ARG A 347 13.01 47.60 -39.31
C ARG A 347 13.40 48.76 -38.37
N ALA A 348 13.72 48.46 -37.12
CA ALA A 348 14.05 49.45 -36.12
C ALA A 348 15.38 50.16 -36.37
N THR A 349 16.34 49.51 -37.00
CA THR A 349 17.65 50.06 -37.36
C THR A 349 17.58 51.26 -38.29
N GLY A 350 16.46 51.49 -38.99
CA GLY A 350 16.23 52.65 -39.84
C GLY A 350 15.31 53.75 -39.25
N SER A 351 14.81 53.58 -38.00
CA SER A 351 13.85 54.50 -37.39
C SER A 351 14.49 55.31 -36.25
N PRO A 352 14.40 56.65 -36.25
CA PRO A 352 14.97 57.49 -35.21
C PRO A 352 14.30 57.27 -33.83
N TYR A 353 13.08 56.73 -33.78
CA TYR A 353 12.34 56.52 -32.57
C TYR A 353 12.73 55.23 -31.82
N PHE A 354 13.25 54.20 -32.54
CA PHE A 354 13.57 52.92 -31.97
C PHE A 354 15.08 52.57 -32.00
N ALA A 355 15.92 53.54 -32.36
CA ALA A 355 17.37 53.33 -32.47
C ALA A 355 18.06 52.91 -31.16
N ASN A 356 17.47 53.22 -30.02
CA ASN A 356 18.01 52.89 -28.69
C ASN A 356 17.37 51.64 -28.07
N LEU A 357 16.44 50.95 -28.75
CA LEU A 357 15.76 49.80 -28.20
C LEU A 357 16.35 48.50 -28.83
N ASP A 358 16.92 47.67 -27.94
CA ASP A 358 17.45 46.38 -28.33
C ASP A 358 16.35 45.29 -28.29
N PHE A 359 15.77 44.98 -29.45
CA PHE A 359 14.73 43.97 -29.59
C PHE A 359 15.24 42.55 -29.33
N TYR A 360 16.51 42.26 -29.52
CA TYR A 360 17.11 40.97 -29.20
C TYR A 360 17.23 40.79 -27.70
N LEU A 361 17.62 41.85 -26.97
CA LEU A 361 17.62 41.80 -25.50
C LEU A 361 16.20 41.57 -24.95
N LEU A 362 15.20 42.27 -25.50
CA LEU A 362 13.81 42.07 -25.09
C LEU A 362 13.31 40.65 -25.36
N TYR A 363 13.68 40.08 -26.50
CA TYR A 363 13.37 38.69 -26.85
C TYR A 363 13.99 37.71 -25.86
N VAL A 364 15.28 37.83 -25.55
CA VAL A 364 15.98 36.97 -24.59
C VAL A 364 15.35 37.08 -23.21
N LEU A 365 15.03 38.30 -22.75
CA LEU A 365 14.38 38.53 -21.45
C LEU A 365 13.00 37.88 -21.38
N LEU A 366 12.19 37.97 -22.44
CA LEU A 366 10.86 37.38 -22.48
C LEU A 366 10.94 35.86 -22.28
N PHE A 367 11.84 35.18 -22.99
CA PHE A 367 12.01 33.73 -22.82
C PHE A 367 12.68 33.33 -21.51
N ALA A 368 13.57 34.18 -20.97
CA ALA A 368 14.15 33.98 -19.64
C ALA A 368 13.08 34.02 -18.54
N ILE A 369 12.14 34.98 -18.60
CA ILE A 369 11.06 35.13 -17.61
C ILE A 369 10.03 34.00 -17.72
N VAL A 370 9.69 33.56 -18.92
CA VAL A 370 8.64 32.54 -19.10
C VAL A 370 9.16 31.14 -18.83
N TYR A 371 10.30 30.77 -19.40
CA TYR A 371 10.79 29.39 -19.45
C TYR A 371 12.02 29.10 -18.60
N GLY A 372 12.74 30.15 -18.13
CA GLY A 372 13.93 30.02 -17.29
C GLY A 372 15.24 29.96 -18.07
N GLN A 373 16.31 29.52 -17.36
CA GLN A 373 17.70 29.65 -17.82
C GLN A 373 18.01 28.94 -19.14
N GLN A 374 17.49 27.72 -19.37
CA GLN A 374 17.79 26.98 -20.58
C GLN A 374 17.29 27.66 -21.85
N GLN A 375 16.08 28.21 -21.80
CA GLN A 375 15.50 28.92 -22.94
C GLN A 375 16.13 30.32 -23.13
N ALA A 376 16.56 30.96 -22.05
CA ALA A 376 17.32 32.19 -22.13
C ALA A 376 18.64 32.04 -22.90
N ILE A 377 19.38 30.95 -22.64
CA ILE A 377 20.62 30.64 -23.36
C ILE A 377 20.31 30.36 -24.86
N PHE A 378 19.28 29.57 -25.11
CA PHE A 378 18.90 29.25 -26.52
C PHE A 378 18.46 30.48 -27.27
N SER A 379 17.64 31.37 -26.70
CA SER A 379 17.22 32.61 -27.32
C SER A 379 18.39 33.59 -27.52
N ALA A 380 19.37 33.62 -26.60
CA ALA A 380 20.58 34.44 -26.77
C ALA A 380 21.42 33.95 -27.95
N VAL A 381 21.58 32.62 -28.12
CA VAL A 381 22.28 32.03 -29.28
C VAL A 381 21.57 32.40 -30.58
N LEU A 382 20.23 32.29 -30.64
CA LEU A 382 19.45 32.68 -31.80
C LEU A 382 19.58 34.19 -32.13
N ALA A 383 19.54 35.04 -31.10
CA ALA A 383 19.71 36.49 -31.25
C ALA A 383 21.10 36.83 -31.81
N VAL A 384 22.16 36.19 -31.27
CA VAL A 384 23.53 36.38 -31.78
C VAL A 384 23.67 35.91 -33.24
N ALA A 385 23.10 34.74 -33.58
CA ALA A 385 23.10 34.22 -34.93
C ALA A 385 22.36 35.17 -35.90
N GLY A 386 21.20 35.68 -35.49
CA GLY A 386 20.44 36.67 -36.29
C GLY A 386 21.17 38.01 -36.46
N TYR A 387 21.86 38.46 -35.41
CA TYR A 387 22.68 39.68 -35.50
C TYR A 387 23.87 39.49 -36.42
N ILE A 388 24.65 38.43 -36.30
CA ILE A 388 25.77 38.12 -37.17
C ILE A 388 25.29 37.97 -38.63
N PHE A 389 24.23 37.25 -38.88
CA PHE A 389 23.65 37.05 -40.20
C PHE A 389 23.32 38.40 -40.85
N ARG A 390 22.73 39.35 -40.11
CA ARG A 390 22.42 40.67 -40.59
C ARG A 390 23.67 41.49 -40.93
N GLN A 391 24.68 41.48 -40.02
CA GLN A 391 25.90 42.22 -40.21
C GLN A 391 26.75 41.73 -41.39
N MET A 392 26.72 40.42 -41.67
CA MET A 392 27.40 39.83 -42.82
C MET A 392 26.84 40.29 -44.19
N TYR A 393 25.65 40.90 -44.18
CA TYR A 393 25.09 41.48 -45.40
C TYR A 393 25.74 42.81 -45.76
N ASP A 394 26.15 43.63 -44.78
CA ASP A 394 26.68 44.98 -44.92
C ASP A 394 28.21 45.05 -44.78
N ARG A 395 28.85 44.03 -44.11
CA ARG A 395 30.30 44.00 -43.79
C ARG A 395 30.85 42.58 -44.02
N SER A 396 32.19 42.49 -44.18
CA SER A 396 32.81 41.17 -44.22
C SER A 396 32.68 40.45 -42.87
N GLY A 397 32.44 39.13 -42.85
CA GLY A 397 32.28 38.35 -41.60
C GLY A 397 33.48 38.46 -40.67
N PHE A 398 34.68 38.73 -41.23
CA PHE A 398 35.92 38.90 -40.44
C PHE A 398 35.94 40.26 -39.71
N GLU A 399 35.41 41.32 -40.30
CA GLU A 399 35.28 42.64 -39.63
C GLU A 399 34.27 42.59 -38.46
N VAL A 400 33.18 41.85 -38.62
CA VAL A 400 32.18 41.63 -37.57
C VAL A 400 32.77 40.89 -36.36
N LEU A 401 33.63 39.91 -36.63
CA LEU A 401 34.32 39.12 -35.63
C LEU A 401 35.43 39.91 -34.89
N LEU A 402 35.99 40.95 -35.49
CA LEU A 402 37.00 41.81 -34.84
C LEU A 402 36.44 42.99 -34.06
N ASP A 403 35.14 43.27 -34.16
CA ASP A 403 34.49 44.39 -33.47
C ASP A 403 34.27 44.09 -31.97
N THR A 404 35.05 44.77 -31.15
CA THR A 404 34.98 44.66 -29.68
C THR A 404 33.59 44.97 -29.10
N ASN A 405 32.85 45.89 -29.72
CA ASN A 405 31.50 46.26 -29.24
C ASN A 405 30.53 45.11 -29.41
N THR A 406 30.70 44.27 -30.45
CA THR A 406 29.90 43.06 -30.70
C THR A 406 30.07 42.08 -29.52
N TYR A 407 31.28 41.86 -29.05
CA TYR A 407 31.51 40.98 -27.91
C TYR A 407 30.90 41.46 -26.58
N VAL A 408 30.98 42.76 -26.33
CA VAL A 408 30.35 43.36 -25.14
C VAL A 408 28.85 43.19 -25.19
N TRP A 409 28.21 43.38 -26.34
CA TRP A 409 26.81 43.18 -26.53
C TRP A 409 26.39 41.71 -26.38
N ILE A 410 27.14 40.77 -26.95
CA ILE A 410 26.93 39.33 -26.76
C ILE A 410 27.02 38.95 -25.30
N ALA A 411 28.06 39.43 -24.61
CA ALA A 411 28.24 39.15 -23.17
C ALA A 411 27.05 39.73 -22.36
N GLN A 412 26.56 40.90 -22.67
CA GLN A 412 25.40 41.49 -22.02
C GLN A 412 24.13 40.63 -22.20
N LEU A 413 23.86 40.16 -23.41
CA LEU A 413 22.72 39.24 -23.72
C LEU A 413 22.75 37.98 -22.84
N PHE A 414 23.91 37.31 -22.80
CA PHE A 414 24.07 36.10 -22.01
C PHE A 414 24.01 36.35 -20.50
N ILE A 415 24.67 37.38 -19.99
CA ILE A 415 24.70 37.69 -18.56
C ILE A 415 23.29 38.04 -18.07
N VAL A 416 22.60 38.93 -18.77
CA VAL A 416 21.25 39.36 -18.39
C VAL A 416 20.25 38.22 -18.55
N GLY A 417 20.31 37.50 -19.66
CA GLY A 417 19.43 36.33 -19.91
C GLY A 417 19.61 35.23 -18.88
N MET A 418 20.86 34.85 -18.53
CA MET A 418 21.14 33.88 -17.51
C MET A 418 20.73 34.33 -16.11
N ALA A 419 20.99 35.58 -15.74
CA ALA A 419 20.62 36.12 -14.42
C ALA A 419 19.10 36.08 -14.21
N VAL A 420 18.34 36.58 -15.18
CA VAL A 420 16.87 36.56 -15.11
C VAL A 420 16.30 35.13 -15.19
N GLY A 421 16.85 34.28 -16.07
CA GLY A 421 16.45 32.88 -16.17
C GLY A 421 16.70 32.09 -14.87
N TYR A 422 17.86 32.31 -14.24
CA TYR A 422 18.18 31.72 -12.95
C TYR A 422 17.21 32.15 -11.84
N LEU A 423 16.92 33.44 -11.75
CA LEU A 423 15.92 33.95 -10.80
C LEU A 423 14.55 33.29 -11.00
N ARG A 424 14.13 33.11 -12.25
CA ARG A 424 12.89 32.43 -12.57
C ARG A 424 12.88 30.97 -12.10
N ASP A 425 13.96 30.25 -12.33
CA ASP A 425 14.09 28.85 -11.91
C ASP A 425 14.10 28.72 -10.40
N GLN A 426 14.74 29.65 -9.67
CA GLN A 426 14.69 29.72 -8.20
C GLN A 426 13.27 29.99 -7.68
N ILE A 427 12.55 30.94 -8.27
CA ILE A 427 11.15 31.24 -7.91
C ILE A 427 10.26 30.00 -8.14
N LYS A 428 10.45 29.29 -9.25
CA LYS A 428 9.70 28.07 -9.56
C LYS A 428 9.98 26.96 -8.54
N LYS A 429 11.25 26.81 -8.13
CA LYS A 429 11.67 25.84 -7.11
C LYS A 429 11.05 26.17 -5.75
N LEU A 430 11.19 27.42 -5.30
CA LEU A 430 10.58 27.89 -4.04
C LEU A 430 9.06 27.70 -4.03
N LYS A 431 8.39 28.03 -5.13
CA LYS A 431 6.94 27.83 -5.24
C LYS A 431 6.54 26.36 -5.10
N LYS A 432 7.33 25.46 -5.67
CA LYS A 432 7.08 24.01 -5.53
C LYS A 432 7.29 23.56 -4.08
N GLU A 433 8.37 23.98 -3.43
CA GLU A 433 8.66 23.68 -2.03
C GLU A 433 7.54 24.19 -1.10
N HIS A 434 7.02 25.38 -1.34
CA HIS A 434 5.89 25.92 -0.56
C HIS A 434 4.57 25.17 -0.79
N VAL A 435 4.33 24.65 -1.99
CA VAL A 435 3.15 23.80 -2.25
C VAL A 435 3.28 22.49 -1.51
N ASP A 436 4.44 21.83 -1.61
CA ASP A 436 4.71 20.56 -0.93
C ASP A 436 4.63 20.72 0.61
N GLU A 437 5.14 21.82 1.16
CA GLU A 437 5.04 22.17 2.59
C GLU A 437 3.58 22.42 3.02
N LYS A 438 2.82 23.17 2.22
CA LYS A 438 1.40 23.42 2.48
C LYS A 438 0.59 22.11 2.48
N ASP A 439 0.84 21.22 1.53
CA ASP A 439 0.16 19.93 1.46
C ASP A 439 0.52 19.06 2.67
N PHE A 440 1.78 19.05 3.08
CA PHE A 440 2.23 18.38 4.30
C PHE A 440 1.54 18.93 5.56
N LEU A 441 1.52 20.25 5.74
CA LEU A 441 0.86 20.91 6.88
C LEU A 441 -0.66 20.64 6.88
N SER A 442 -1.30 20.61 5.70
CA SER A 442 -2.73 20.32 5.60
C SER A 442 -3.06 18.89 6.02
N LEU A 443 -2.19 17.93 5.69
CA LEU A 443 -2.29 16.55 6.15
C LEU A 443 -2.14 16.45 7.68
N GLN A 444 -1.14 17.11 8.26
CA GLN A 444 -0.95 17.16 9.72
C GLN A 444 -2.15 17.78 10.44
N LEU A 445 -2.70 18.87 9.90
CA LEU A 445 -3.85 19.55 10.49
C LEU A 445 -5.09 18.64 10.46
N HIS A 446 -5.28 17.90 9.38
CA HIS A 446 -6.35 16.92 9.29
C HIS A 446 -6.16 15.78 10.30
N ASP A 447 -4.91 15.30 10.51
CA ASP A 447 -4.58 14.29 11.49
C ASP A 447 -4.87 14.75 12.94
N ILE A 448 -4.50 15.99 13.27
CA ILE A 448 -4.78 16.59 14.58
C ILE A 448 -6.30 16.74 14.80
N GLN A 449 -7.05 17.17 13.80
CA GLN A 449 -8.50 17.30 13.90
C GLN A 449 -9.19 15.96 14.18
N ASP A 450 -8.74 14.87 13.55
CA ASP A 450 -9.30 13.54 13.77
C ASP A 450 -8.90 12.96 15.14
N ILE A 451 -7.67 13.21 15.60
CA ILE A 451 -7.25 12.86 16.96
C ILE A 451 -8.15 13.59 17.96
N ASN A 452 -8.40 14.88 17.74
CA ASN A 452 -9.25 15.66 18.63
C ASN A 452 -10.71 15.14 18.63
N THR A 453 -11.28 14.86 17.45
CA THR A 453 -12.64 14.28 17.36
C THR A 453 -12.73 12.91 18.02
N THR A 454 -11.67 12.11 17.89
CA THR A 454 -11.57 10.80 18.57
C THR A 454 -11.47 10.95 20.07
N ASN A 455 -10.66 11.89 20.56
CA ASN A 455 -10.54 12.19 22.00
C ASN A 455 -11.87 12.67 22.59
N VAL A 456 -12.61 13.53 21.88
CA VAL A 456 -13.96 13.95 22.31
C VAL A 456 -14.90 12.74 22.42
N ARG A 457 -14.92 11.86 21.43
CA ARG A 457 -15.77 10.63 21.49
C ARG A 457 -15.36 9.70 22.63
N VAL A 458 -14.06 9.55 22.89
CA VAL A 458 -13.58 8.73 24.02
C VAL A 458 -13.97 9.37 25.35
N LYS A 459 -13.87 10.69 25.47
CA LYS A 459 -14.31 11.43 26.63
C LYS A 459 -15.80 11.22 26.89
N ASP A 460 -16.66 11.40 25.87
CA ASP A 460 -18.11 11.22 25.98
C ASP A 460 -18.47 9.77 26.35
N ALA A 461 -17.75 8.77 25.79
CA ALA A 461 -17.93 7.37 26.14
C ALA A 461 -17.53 7.08 27.60
N LEU A 462 -16.42 7.66 28.08
CA LEU A 462 -15.97 7.53 29.46
C LEU A 462 -16.96 8.23 30.42
N GLU A 463 -17.44 9.42 30.11
CA GLU A 463 -18.45 10.13 30.89
C GLU A 463 -19.73 9.29 31.00
N THR A 464 -20.20 8.73 29.89
CA THR A 464 -21.38 7.82 29.89
C THR A 464 -21.13 6.57 30.74
N GLN A 465 -19.91 6.00 30.67
CA GLN A 465 -19.55 4.83 31.49
C GLN A 465 -19.48 5.18 32.97
N ILE A 466 -18.94 6.34 33.36
CA ILE A 466 -18.86 6.82 34.72
C ILE A 466 -20.28 7.07 35.28
N VAL A 467 -21.15 7.71 34.51
CA VAL A 467 -22.56 7.95 34.90
C VAL A 467 -23.26 6.62 35.13
N ASN A 468 -23.16 5.66 34.21
CA ASN A 468 -23.77 4.35 34.36
C ASN A 468 -23.19 3.55 35.55
N GLN A 469 -21.91 3.72 35.85
CA GLN A 469 -21.25 3.09 36.96
C GLN A 469 -21.71 3.69 38.31
N ASN A 470 -21.87 5.03 38.36
CA ASN A 470 -22.43 5.72 39.53
C ASN A 470 -23.90 5.30 39.79
N ASP A 471 -24.71 5.17 38.73
CA ASP A 471 -26.09 4.70 38.85
C ASP A 471 -26.15 3.24 39.33
N SER A 472 -25.21 2.38 38.91
CA SER A 472 -25.14 0.99 39.39
C SER A 472 -24.73 0.91 40.84
N VAL A 473 -23.73 1.72 41.27
CA VAL A 473 -23.27 1.82 42.65
C VAL A 473 -24.38 2.39 43.53
N GLY A 474 -25.08 3.41 43.08
CA GLY A 474 -26.23 3.98 43.79
C GLY A 474 -27.37 2.97 43.94
N LYS A 475 -27.65 2.15 42.95
CA LYS A 475 -28.64 1.07 43.04
C LYS A 475 -28.20 -0.02 44.03
N ILE A 476 -26.92 -0.46 43.96
CA ILE A 476 -26.37 -1.43 44.91
C ILE A 476 -26.46 -0.89 46.36
N TYR A 477 -26.05 0.35 46.57
CA TYR A 477 -26.14 0.99 47.89
C TYR A 477 -27.58 1.05 48.39
N LYS A 478 -28.53 1.44 47.54
CA LYS A 478 -29.96 1.50 47.88
C LYS A 478 -30.51 0.11 48.24
N ILE A 479 -30.16 -0.91 47.45
CA ILE A 479 -30.55 -2.30 47.70
C ILE A 479 -29.96 -2.76 49.05
N THR A 480 -28.66 -2.53 49.27
CA THR A 480 -28.00 -2.94 50.52
C THR A 480 -28.57 -2.22 51.76
N SER A 481 -28.83 -0.91 51.67
CA SER A 481 -29.42 -0.13 52.75
C SER A 481 -30.86 -0.50 53.03
N THR A 482 -31.60 -0.96 52.04
CA THR A 482 -32.98 -1.45 52.23
C THR A 482 -32.98 -2.82 52.90
N LEU A 483 -32.05 -3.71 52.53
CA LEU A 483 -31.89 -5.03 53.14
C LEU A 483 -31.45 -4.96 54.61
N ASP A 484 -30.69 -3.93 54.98
CA ASP A 484 -30.19 -3.74 56.36
C ASP A 484 -31.31 -3.34 57.36
N GLN A 485 -32.50 -3.02 56.85
CA GLN A 485 -33.69 -2.69 57.65
C GLN A 485 -34.56 -3.90 58.03
N TYR A 486 -34.28 -5.07 57.42
CA TYR A 486 -35.06 -6.30 57.64
C TYR A 486 -34.39 -7.25 58.63
N SER A 487 -35.20 -8.11 59.25
CA SER A 487 -34.69 -9.18 60.10
C SER A 487 -33.91 -10.22 59.28
N PRO A 488 -32.94 -10.95 59.88
CA PRO A 488 -32.13 -11.93 59.14
C PRO A 488 -32.93 -13.00 58.42
N GLU A 489 -34.14 -13.30 58.88
CA GLU A 489 -35.04 -14.29 58.24
C GLU A 489 -35.77 -13.72 57.00
N GLU A 490 -36.02 -12.42 56.96
CA GLU A 490 -36.72 -11.73 55.89
C GLU A 490 -35.78 -11.29 54.77
N VAL A 491 -34.49 -11.10 55.07
CA VAL A 491 -33.47 -10.65 54.10
C VAL A 491 -33.38 -11.57 52.85
N LEU A 492 -33.43 -12.87 53.05
CA LEU A 492 -33.38 -13.86 51.98
C LEU A 492 -34.57 -13.78 51.05
N PHE A 493 -35.77 -13.53 51.59
CA PHE A 493 -37.00 -13.39 50.80
C PHE A 493 -36.97 -12.11 49.93
N TYR A 494 -36.65 -10.97 50.52
CA TYR A 494 -36.59 -9.70 49.83
C TYR A 494 -35.41 -9.61 48.85
N ALA A 495 -34.28 -10.26 49.12
CA ALA A 495 -33.17 -10.38 48.18
C ALA A 495 -33.57 -11.18 46.93
N ALA A 496 -34.36 -12.23 47.07
CA ALA A 496 -34.86 -13.01 45.95
C ALA A 496 -35.89 -12.22 45.10
N GLU A 497 -36.73 -11.42 45.75
CA GLU A 497 -37.73 -10.55 45.05
C GLU A 497 -37.07 -9.40 44.31
N MET A 498 -35.92 -8.87 44.77
CA MET A 498 -35.17 -7.82 44.08
C MET A 498 -34.34 -8.31 42.89
N VAL A 499 -34.06 -9.61 42.80
CA VAL A 499 -33.30 -10.20 41.69
C VAL A 499 -34.21 -10.76 40.58
N SER A 500 -35.47 -11.04 40.87
CA SER A 500 -36.50 -11.45 39.90
C SER A 500 -37.04 -10.26 39.12
#